data_fa4c0bd310dc5acedef86a6fa665cf4b
#
_entry.id   fa4c0bd310dc5acedef86a6fa665cf4b
#
_cell.length_a   1.000
_cell.length_b   1.000
_cell.length_c   1.000
_cell.angle_alpha   90.00
_cell.angle_beta   90.00
_cell.angle_gamma   90.00
#
_symmetry.space_group_name_H-M   'P 1'
#
loop_
_entity.id
_entity.type
_entity.pdbx_description
1 polymer ?
#
loop_
_entity_poly.entity_id
_entity_poly.type
_entity_poly.pdbx_seq_one_letter_code
_entity_poly.pdbx_strand_id
1 'polypeptide(L)'
;MFNPGPHGKTAMNPCSSPAVLGLIGNRPTVPLHFESEGLRVWVKCEFLNPSGSIKDRFASAVIEDAERRGALRKDSIILECSSGNTGIALAMAGAAKGYAVTILMSESASVERRQILRHLGAEVVLFKPGRGYQTGIELSHEMAAKDSRYFLPSQFDNPLNAADHEHETAQEILRDVPGPIAAFVAGYGTGGTLAGCGRGLKRAYPGIRVLAMEPAEAAMLAGECPCCHYIEGIAGGFLPPLLRSAPLDGQVKVSSADAMAMTRRLSRQFGLLVGTSSGANVVAALQTAREMGPA
;
A
#
# COMPACT_ATOMS: atom_id res chain seq x y z
N MET A 1 -5.61 35.16 -18.40
CA MET A 1 -6.70 34.37 -19.00
C MET A 1 -6.06 33.28 -19.84
N PHE A 2 -5.99 32.06 -19.33
CA PHE A 2 -5.55 30.91 -20.12
C PHE A 2 -6.78 30.23 -20.69
N ASN A 3 -6.89 30.19 -22.02
CA ASN A 3 -7.94 29.48 -22.72
C ASN A 3 -7.43 28.07 -23.05
N PRO A 4 -7.98 26.97 -22.49
CA PRO A 4 -7.61 25.61 -22.89
C PRO A 4 -8.37 25.29 -24.19
N GLY A 5 -7.64 25.27 -25.29
CA GLY A 5 -8.15 24.74 -26.58
C GLY A 5 -8.48 23.24 -26.45
N PRO A 6 -9.28 22.68 -27.39
CA PRO A 6 -9.76 21.31 -27.34
C PRO A 6 -8.58 20.35 -27.49
N HIS A 7 -8.33 19.56 -26.44
CA HIS A 7 -7.34 18.48 -26.47
C HIS A 7 -7.79 17.40 -27.46
N GLY A 8 -7.17 17.38 -28.62
CA GLY A 8 -7.29 16.28 -29.57
C GLY A 8 -6.84 14.98 -28.89
N LYS A 9 -7.76 14.01 -28.84
CA LYS A 9 -7.45 12.65 -28.38
C LYS A 9 -6.48 12.02 -29.37
N THR A 10 -5.20 12.02 -29.05
CA THR A 10 -4.21 11.18 -29.73
C THR A 10 -4.58 9.72 -29.42
N ALA A 11 -4.95 8.97 -30.46
CA ALA A 11 -5.22 7.54 -30.35
C ALA A 11 -3.91 6.85 -29.94
N MET A 12 -3.85 6.39 -28.70
CA MET A 12 -2.72 5.60 -28.19
C MET A 12 -2.77 4.20 -28.80
N ASN A 13 -1.65 3.73 -29.28
CA ASN A 13 -1.45 2.41 -29.84
C ASN A 13 -1.67 1.35 -28.73
N PRO A 14 -2.56 0.36 -28.86
CA PRO A 14 -2.97 -0.53 -27.76
C PRO A 14 -1.92 -1.57 -27.34
N CYS A 15 -0.70 -1.50 -27.85
CA CYS A 15 0.30 -2.59 -27.70
C CYS A 15 1.56 -2.24 -26.86
N SER A 16 1.67 -1.03 -26.28
CA SER A 16 2.77 -0.71 -25.36
C SER A 16 2.22 -0.26 -24.01
N SER A 17 2.55 -0.97 -22.95
CA SER A 17 2.28 -0.52 -21.58
C SER A 17 2.87 0.90 -21.43
N PRO A 18 2.14 1.87 -20.84
CA PRO A 18 2.68 3.21 -20.67
C PRO A 18 3.98 3.16 -19.88
N ALA A 19 5.00 3.90 -20.35
CA ALA A 19 6.36 3.84 -19.80
C ALA A 19 6.43 4.03 -18.27
N VAL A 20 5.54 4.87 -17.70
CA VAL A 20 5.47 5.09 -16.26
C VAL A 20 5.09 3.84 -15.46
N LEU A 21 4.25 2.95 -16.00
CA LEU A 21 3.88 1.70 -15.33
C LEU A 21 5.04 0.69 -15.31
N GLY A 22 5.92 0.73 -16.29
CA GLY A 22 7.17 -0.06 -16.29
C GLY A 22 8.16 0.35 -15.20
N LEU A 23 7.92 1.46 -14.52
CA LEU A 23 8.72 1.87 -13.36
C LEU A 23 8.19 1.28 -12.04
N ILE A 24 7.05 0.59 -12.02
CA ILE A 24 6.49 -0.03 -10.83
C ILE A 24 7.24 -1.31 -10.51
N GLY A 25 7.47 -1.56 -9.22
CA GLY A 25 8.21 -2.74 -8.78
C GLY A 25 9.72 -2.63 -9.01
N ASN A 26 10.42 -3.73 -8.79
CA ASN A 26 11.88 -3.80 -8.86
C ASN A 26 12.57 -2.71 -7.99
N ARG A 27 12.03 -2.49 -6.79
CA ARG A 27 12.56 -1.48 -5.87
C ARG A 27 13.70 -2.06 -5.05
N PRO A 28 14.75 -1.29 -4.75
CA PRO A 28 15.88 -1.80 -3.97
C PRO A 28 15.46 -2.11 -2.53
N THR A 29 16.13 -3.10 -1.94
CA THR A 29 16.14 -3.34 -0.50
C THR A 29 17.50 -2.93 0.01
N VAL A 30 17.56 -1.99 0.95
CA VAL A 30 18.82 -1.39 1.42
C VAL A 30 19.05 -1.63 2.90
N PRO A 31 20.31 -1.84 3.35
CA PRO A 31 20.62 -1.96 4.77
C PRO A 31 20.66 -0.58 5.45
N LEU A 32 20.03 -0.46 6.60
CA LEU A 32 20.20 0.67 7.50
C LEU A 32 21.00 0.23 8.73
N HIS A 33 22.10 0.89 9.00
CA HIS A 33 22.96 0.63 10.13
C HIS A 33 22.63 1.61 11.27
N PHE A 34 22.18 1.09 12.38
CA PHE A 34 21.91 1.86 13.60
C PHE A 34 23.07 1.64 14.57
N GLU A 35 24.15 2.41 14.38
CA GLU A 35 25.42 2.24 15.11
C GLU A 35 25.25 2.34 16.62
N SER A 36 24.43 3.29 17.10
CA SER A 36 24.16 3.47 18.53
C SER A 36 23.45 2.27 19.16
N GLU A 37 22.72 1.49 18.39
CA GLU A 37 22.03 0.27 18.81
C GLU A 37 22.81 -1.01 18.49
N GLY A 38 23.87 -0.92 17.69
CA GLY A 38 24.61 -2.06 17.18
C GLY A 38 23.76 -2.97 16.27
N LEU A 39 22.74 -2.42 15.62
CA LEU A 39 21.76 -3.18 14.82
C LEU A 39 21.77 -2.78 13.35
N ARG A 40 21.46 -3.75 12.50
CA ARG A 40 21.23 -3.56 11.08
C ARG A 40 19.87 -4.13 10.69
N VAL A 41 19.08 -3.34 9.96
CA VAL A 41 17.81 -3.79 9.37
C VAL A 41 17.80 -3.50 7.87
N TRP A 42 17.17 -4.39 7.10
CA TRP A 42 16.98 -4.20 5.66
C TRP A 42 15.62 -3.57 5.41
N VAL A 43 15.56 -2.52 4.61
CA VAL A 43 14.31 -1.82 4.29
C VAL A 43 14.01 -1.88 2.79
N LYS A 44 12.82 -2.33 2.44
CA LYS A 44 12.31 -2.33 1.07
C LYS A 44 11.79 -0.95 0.71
N CYS A 45 12.41 -0.29 -0.28
CA CYS A 45 12.18 1.12 -0.61
C CYS A 45 10.97 1.32 -1.52
N GLU A 46 9.78 0.96 -1.08
CA GLU A 46 8.54 1.05 -1.86
C GLU A 46 8.09 2.49 -2.18
N PHE A 47 8.61 3.49 -1.47
CA PHE A 47 8.40 4.91 -1.77
C PHE A 47 9.03 5.36 -3.11
N LEU A 48 9.88 4.55 -3.72
CA LEU A 48 10.47 4.81 -5.03
C LEU A 48 9.56 4.38 -6.20
N ASN A 49 8.40 3.80 -5.95
CA ASN A 49 7.41 3.60 -7.00
C ASN A 49 6.87 4.94 -7.51
N PRO A 50 6.39 5.04 -8.76
CA PRO A 50 6.03 6.31 -9.41
C PRO A 50 5.04 7.19 -8.64
N SER A 51 4.03 6.62 -7.98
CA SER A 51 3.11 7.39 -7.13
C SER A 51 3.60 7.60 -5.70
N GLY A 52 4.79 7.09 -5.37
CA GLY A 52 5.42 7.23 -4.06
C GLY A 52 5.03 6.17 -3.04
N SER A 53 4.45 5.04 -3.45
CA SER A 53 4.04 4.00 -2.47
C SER A 53 3.99 2.59 -3.03
N ILE A 54 3.92 1.62 -2.12
CA ILE A 54 3.72 0.18 -2.41
C ILE A 54 2.39 -0.10 -3.15
N LYS A 55 1.43 0.83 -3.14
CA LYS A 55 0.11 0.62 -3.72
C LYS A 55 0.11 0.63 -5.26
N ASP A 56 1.16 1.14 -5.88
CA ASP A 56 1.35 1.08 -7.32
C ASP A 56 1.36 -0.35 -7.83
N ARG A 57 1.95 -1.28 -7.06
CA ARG A 57 1.96 -2.71 -7.39
C ARG A 57 0.55 -3.27 -7.53
N PHE A 58 -0.28 -3.09 -6.52
CA PHE A 58 -1.68 -3.52 -6.57
C PHE A 58 -2.45 -2.85 -7.71
N ALA A 59 -2.29 -1.53 -7.90
CA ALA A 59 -2.98 -0.79 -8.94
C ALA A 59 -2.63 -1.33 -10.35
N SER A 60 -1.36 -1.59 -10.62
CA SER A 60 -0.93 -2.19 -11.89
C SER A 60 -1.49 -3.60 -12.06
N ALA A 61 -1.27 -4.46 -11.07
CA ALA A 61 -1.68 -5.86 -11.12
C ALA A 61 -3.20 -6.03 -11.33
N VAL A 62 -4.03 -5.25 -10.62
CA VAL A 62 -5.48 -5.38 -10.73
C VAL A 62 -6.03 -4.85 -12.05
N ILE A 63 -5.45 -3.77 -12.58
CA ILE A 63 -5.85 -3.20 -13.87
C ILE A 63 -5.45 -4.15 -15.00
N GLU A 64 -4.21 -4.64 -15.03
CA GLU A 64 -3.72 -5.56 -16.05
C GLU A 64 -4.48 -6.89 -16.06
N ASP A 65 -4.79 -7.43 -14.89
CA ASP A 65 -5.61 -8.62 -14.79
C ASP A 65 -7.05 -8.39 -15.31
N ALA A 66 -7.65 -7.27 -14.96
CA ALA A 66 -8.98 -6.90 -15.40
C ALA A 66 -9.07 -6.69 -16.91
N GLU A 67 -8.05 -6.05 -17.50
CA GLU A 67 -7.92 -5.92 -18.97
C GLU A 67 -7.81 -7.29 -19.64
N ARG A 68 -6.92 -8.16 -19.13
CA ARG A 68 -6.70 -9.51 -19.68
C ARG A 68 -7.95 -10.38 -19.63
N ARG A 69 -8.79 -10.22 -18.59
CA ARG A 69 -10.06 -10.94 -18.44
C ARG A 69 -11.22 -10.26 -19.16
N GLY A 70 -11.04 -9.09 -19.77
CA GLY A 70 -12.10 -8.31 -20.38
C GLY A 70 -13.09 -7.69 -19.37
N ALA A 71 -12.74 -7.66 -18.10
CA ALA A 71 -13.56 -7.06 -17.04
C ALA A 71 -13.45 -5.54 -17.04
N LEU A 72 -12.34 -4.99 -17.53
CA LEU A 72 -12.12 -3.56 -17.71
C LEU A 72 -12.18 -3.22 -19.20
N ARG A 73 -13.17 -2.42 -19.60
CA ARG A 73 -13.41 -1.97 -20.99
C ARG A 73 -13.07 -0.50 -21.15
N LYS A 74 -13.03 -0.01 -22.39
CA LYS A 74 -12.69 1.41 -22.69
C LYS A 74 -13.62 2.44 -22.04
N ASP A 75 -14.87 2.07 -21.81
CA ASP A 75 -15.89 2.89 -21.17
C ASP A 75 -16.00 2.66 -19.67
N SER A 76 -15.18 1.76 -19.11
CA SER A 76 -15.18 1.45 -17.68
C SER A 76 -14.63 2.61 -16.86
N ILE A 77 -15.11 2.72 -15.63
CA ILE A 77 -14.69 3.69 -14.61
C ILE A 77 -14.15 2.88 -13.43
N ILE A 78 -12.89 3.08 -13.10
CA ILE A 78 -12.28 2.46 -11.93
C ILE A 78 -12.81 3.17 -10.68
N LEU A 79 -13.49 2.44 -9.80
CA LEU A 79 -14.10 2.98 -8.56
C LEU A 79 -13.50 2.31 -7.35
N GLU A 80 -12.89 3.09 -6.44
CA GLU A 80 -12.30 2.54 -5.21
C GLU A 80 -12.56 3.46 -4.01
N CYS A 81 -12.77 2.86 -2.84
CA CYS A 81 -12.78 3.59 -1.58
C CYS A 81 -11.35 3.67 -1.02
N SER A 82 -10.78 4.87 -1.02
CA SER A 82 -9.43 5.10 -0.51
C SER A 82 -9.23 6.53 -0.02
N SER A 83 -8.66 6.67 1.18
CA SER A 83 -8.25 7.97 1.71
C SER A 83 -6.80 8.36 1.36
N GLY A 84 -6.08 7.53 0.59
CA GLY A 84 -4.66 7.79 0.39
C GLY A 84 -4.03 7.08 -0.81
N ASN A 85 -2.93 6.38 -0.54
CA ASN A 85 -2.02 5.86 -1.55
C ASN A 85 -2.66 4.95 -2.62
N THR A 86 -3.65 4.13 -2.27
CA THR A 86 -4.32 3.29 -3.27
C THR A 86 -5.09 4.13 -4.29
N GLY A 87 -5.80 5.16 -3.83
CA GLY A 87 -6.48 6.09 -4.73
C GLY A 87 -5.52 6.79 -5.67
N ILE A 88 -4.37 7.26 -5.15
CA ILE A 88 -3.34 7.94 -5.96
C ILE A 88 -2.73 6.97 -6.99
N ALA A 89 -2.42 5.74 -6.58
CA ALA A 89 -1.88 4.72 -7.48
C ALA A 89 -2.86 4.35 -8.60
N LEU A 90 -4.15 4.15 -8.27
CA LEU A 90 -5.19 3.87 -9.26
C LEU A 90 -5.42 5.07 -10.18
N ALA A 91 -5.41 6.29 -9.66
CA ALA A 91 -5.54 7.51 -10.48
C ALA A 91 -4.37 7.66 -11.46
N MET A 92 -3.13 7.42 -11.00
CA MET A 92 -1.94 7.44 -11.86
C MET A 92 -2.02 6.36 -12.95
N ALA A 93 -2.32 5.12 -12.58
CA ALA A 93 -2.40 4.00 -13.52
C ALA A 93 -3.56 4.18 -14.50
N GLY A 94 -4.72 4.64 -14.02
CA GLY A 94 -5.88 4.97 -14.86
C GLY A 94 -5.59 6.07 -15.85
N ALA A 95 -4.96 7.17 -15.42
CA ALA A 95 -4.54 8.25 -16.29
C ALA A 95 -3.57 7.76 -17.38
N ALA A 96 -2.58 6.95 -17.01
CA ALA A 96 -1.61 6.38 -17.93
C ALA A 96 -2.26 5.47 -18.99
N LYS A 97 -3.29 4.71 -18.63
CA LYS A 97 -4.00 3.77 -19.52
C LYS A 97 -5.25 4.37 -20.18
N GLY A 98 -5.63 5.60 -19.84
CA GLY A 98 -6.79 6.31 -20.41
C GLY A 98 -8.14 5.89 -19.82
N TYR A 99 -8.16 5.35 -18.61
CA TYR A 99 -9.39 5.05 -17.86
C TYR A 99 -9.85 6.21 -17.00
N ALA A 100 -11.17 6.39 -16.92
CA ALA A 100 -11.75 7.26 -15.91
C ALA A 100 -11.58 6.60 -14.52
N VAL A 101 -11.31 7.43 -13.50
CA VAL A 101 -11.13 6.97 -12.12
C VAL A 101 -11.99 7.82 -11.20
N THR A 102 -12.78 7.18 -10.35
CA THR A 102 -13.56 7.82 -9.28
C THR A 102 -13.08 7.27 -7.95
N ILE A 103 -12.67 8.16 -7.04
CA ILE A 103 -12.22 7.78 -5.69
C ILE A 103 -13.21 8.29 -4.66
N LEU A 104 -13.78 7.33 -3.90
CA LEU A 104 -14.58 7.63 -2.72
C LEU A 104 -13.64 7.91 -1.55
N MET A 105 -13.74 9.10 -0.99
CA MET A 105 -12.84 9.57 0.06
C MET A 105 -13.62 10.17 1.22
N SER A 106 -13.21 9.86 2.46
CA SER A 106 -13.78 10.50 3.63
C SER A 106 -13.56 12.02 3.60
N GLU A 107 -14.55 12.79 4.05
CA GLU A 107 -14.44 14.25 4.24
C GLU A 107 -13.31 14.62 5.23
N SER A 108 -12.88 13.72 6.08
CA SER A 108 -11.75 13.91 7.01
C SER A 108 -10.37 13.75 6.36
N ALA A 109 -10.30 13.25 5.11
CA ALA A 109 -9.02 13.10 4.41
C ALA A 109 -8.40 14.46 4.06
N SER A 110 -7.06 14.50 4.00
CA SER A 110 -6.32 15.75 3.78
C SER A 110 -6.62 16.39 2.43
N VAL A 111 -6.51 17.72 2.39
CA VAL A 111 -6.76 18.52 1.19
C VAL A 111 -5.72 18.20 0.12
N GLU A 112 -4.47 17.97 0.50
CA GLU A 112 -3.35 17.67 -0.39
C GLU A 112 -3.62 16.38 -1.21
N ARG A 113 -4.15 15.33 -0.57
CA ARG A 113 -4.50 14.08 -1.26
C ARG A 113 -5.62 14.28 -2.27
N ARG A 114 -6.64 15.10 -1.93
CA ARG A 114 -7.71 15.47 -2.87
C ARG A 114 -7.16 16.24 -4.08
N GLN A 115 -6.19 17.14 -3.85
CA GLN A 115 -5.53 17.89 -4.91
C GLN A 115 -4.71 16.99 -5.82
N ILE A 116 -3.93 16.06 -5.28
CA ILE A 116 -3.14 15.08 -6.06
C ILE A 116 -4.07 14.24 -6.95
N LEU A 117 -5.15 13.70 -6.38
CA LEU A 117 -6.12 12.90 -7.14
C LEU A 117 -6.74 13.67 -8.30
N ARG A 118 -7.20 14.91 -8.05
CA ARG A 118 -7.77 15.77 -9.10
C ARG A 118 -6.73 16.15 -10.14
N HIS A 119 -5.48 16.39 -9.74
CA HIS A 119 -4.39 16.68 -10.68
C HIS A 119 -4.09 15.49 -11.60
N LEU A 120 -4.23 14.27 -11.12
CA LEU A 120 -4.16 13.04 -11.91
C LEU A 120 -5.43 12.78 -12.76
N GLY A 121 -6.43 13.67 -12.71
CA GLY A 121 -7.67 13.56 -13.49
C GLY A 121 -8.75 12.68 -12.84
N ALA A 122 -8.57 12.21 -11.62
CA ALA A 122 -9.58 11.42 -10.94
C ALA A 122 -10.71 12.29 -10.38
N GLU A 123 -11.95 11.79 -10.49
CA GLU A 123 -13.08 12.32 -9.75
C GLU A 123 -12.97 11.94 -8.28
N VAL A 124 -13.18 12.92 -7.39
CA VAL A 124 -13.16 12.70 -5.93
C VAL A 124 -14.56 12.92 -5.39
N VAL A 125 -15.20 11.86 -4.95
CA VAL A 125 -16.50 11.87 -4.30
C VAL A 125 -16.30 11.76 -2.79
N LEU A 126 -16.71 12.79 -2.05
CA LEU A 126 -16.56 12.83 -0.59
C LEU A 126 -17.76 12.21 0.10
N PHE A 127 -17.50 11.44 1.15
CA PHE A 127 -18.54 10.89 2.02
C PHE A 127 -18.27 11.18 3.50
N LYS A 128 -19.35 11.29 4.30
CA LYS A 128 -19.23 11.44 5.76
C LYS A 128 -18.72 10.15 6.39
N PRO A 129 -17.70 10.22 7.27
CA PRO A 129 -17.06 9.04 7.85
C PRO A 129 -17.93 8.38 8.93
N GLY A 130 -19.05 7.75 8.58
CA GLY A 130 -19.92 7.04 9.51
C GLY A 130 -19.19 5.92 10.25
N ARG A 131 -19.09 4.73 9.60
CA ARG A 131 -18.33 3.57 10.08
C ARG A 131 -16.94 3.48 9.43
N GLY A 132 -16.27 4.63 9.25
CA GLY A 132 -14.94 4.69 8.62
C GLY A 132 -14.93 4.15 7.19
N TYR A 133 -13.94 3.32 6.87
CA TYR A 133 -13.80 2.72 5.53
C TYR A 133 -14.98 1.87 5.10
N GLN A 134 -15.68 1.22 6.04
CA GLN A 134 -16.83 0.38 5.76
C GLN A 134 -17.95 1.15 5.04
N THR A 135 -18.20 2.39 5.44
CA THR A 135 -19.19 3.27 4.79
C THR A 135 -18.84 3.52 3.32
N GLY A 136 -17.58 3.80 3.02
CA GLY A 136 -17.14 4.03 1.64
C GLY A 136 -17.13 2.76 0.79
N ILE A 137 -16.81 1.60 1.37
CA ILE A 137 -16.89 0.30 0.69
C ILE A 137 -18.33 0.00 0.31
N GLU A 138 -19.28 0.13 1.23
CA GLU A 138 -20.70 -0.08 0.96
C GLU A 138 -21.20 0.88 -0.15
N LEU A 139 -20.84 2.15 -0.09
CA LEU A 139 -21.19 3.12 -1.12
C LEU A 139 -20.62 2.75 -2.49
N SER A 140 -19.37 2.23 -2.55
CA SER A 140 -18.79 1.78 -3.83
C SER A 140 -19.57 0.63 -4.45
N HIS A 141 -20.01 -0.31 -3.64
CA HIS A 141 -20.86 -1.41 -4.10
C HIS A 141 -22.24 -0.93 -4.58
N GLU A 142 -22.86 0.01 -3.86
CA GLU A 142 -24.13 0.61 -4.27
C GLU A 142 -24.02 1.36 -5.62
N MET A 143 -22.93 2.08 -5.83
CA MET A 143 -22.68 2.78 -7.10
C MET A 143 -22.46 1.78 -8.24
N ALA A 144 -21.65 0.75 -8.01
CA ALA A 144 -21.39 -0.28 -9.02
C ALA A 144 -22.64 -1.10 -9.37
N ALA A 145 -23.55 -1.31 -8.43
CA ALA A 145 -24.84 -1.97 -8.70
C ALA A 145 -25.77 -1.15 -9.60
N LYS A 146 -25.62 0.19 -9.60
CA LYS A 146 -26.45 1.12 -10.40
C LYS A 146 -25.88 1.41 -11.79
N ASP A 147 -24.58 1.25 -11.98
CA ASP A 147 -23.90 1.54 -13.26
C ASP A 147 -22.82 0.48 -13.54
N SER A 148 -23.08 -0.36 -14.52
CA SER A 148 -22.19 -1.46 -14.92
C SER A 148 -20.85 -1.03 -15.53
N ARG A 149 -20.61 0.26 -15.73
CA ARG A 149 -19.30 0.79 -16.12
C ARG A 149 -18.30 0.80 -14.97
N TYR A 150 -18.78 0.81 -13.72
CA TYR A 150 -17.88 0.79 -12.58
C TYR A 150 -17.20 -0.57 -12.43
N PHE A 151 -15.87 -0.52 -12.37
CA PHE A 151 -15.00 -1.63 -12.02
C PHE A 151 -14.45 -1.39 -10.60
N LEU A 152 -14.65 -2.36 -9.72
CA LEU A 152 -14.18 -2.30 -8.33
C LEU A 152 -12.87 -3.09 -8.18
N PRO A 153 -11.71 -2.45 -7.94
CA PRO A 153 -10.46 -3.10 -7.58
C PRO A 153 -10.56 -3.90 -6.27
N SER A 154 -11.33 -3.41 -5.29
CA SER A 154 -11.61 -4.07 -4.00
C SER A 154 -10.34 -4.42 -3.22
N GLN A 155 -9.52 -3.41 -2.91
CA GLN A 155 -8.18 -3.59 -2.33
C GLN A 155 -8.11 -4.47 -1.08
N PHE A 156 -9.19 -4.55 -0.30
CA PHE A 156 -9.21 -5.30 0.97
C PHE A 156 -9.52 -6.80 0.79
N ASP A 157 -10.17 -7.16 -0.31
CA ASP A 157 -10.67 -8.51 -0.58
C ASP A 157 -10.01 -9.17 -1.78
N ASN A 158 -9.45 -8.38 -2.71
CA ASN A 158 -8.90 -8.90 -3.96
C ASN A 158 -7.62 -9.72 -3.72
N PRO A 159 -7.62 -11.02 -4.04
CA PRO A 159 -6.46 -11.89 -3.82
C PRO A 159 -5.23 -11.50 -4.63
N LEU A 160 -5.38 -10.76 -5.72
CA LEU A 160 -4.25 -10.24 -6.52
C LEU A 160 -3.33 -9.35 -5.69
N ASN A 161 -3.87 -8.64 -4.70
CA ASN A 161 -3.06 -7.83 -3.80
C ASN A 161 -2.01 -8.66 -3.05
N ALA A 162 -2.38 -9.84 -2.58
CA ALA A 162 -1.43 -10.74 -1.94
C ALA A 162 -0.57 -11.52 -2.95
N ALA A 163 -1.15 -11.94 -4.07
CA ALA A 163 -0.44 -12.69 -5.10
C ALA A 163 0.71 -11.89 -5.73
N ASP A 164 0.49 -10.62 -6.04
CA ASP A 164 1.54 -9.73 -6.56
C ASP A 164 2.72 -9.62 -5.59
N HIS A 165 2.44 -9.40 -4.30
CA HIS A 165 3.49 -9.35 -3.29
C HIS A 165 4.23 -10.68 -3.12
N GLU A 166 3.58 -11.83 -3.33
CA GLU A 166 4.21 -13.15 -3.25
C GLU A 166 5.15 -13.39 -4.42
N HIS A 167 4.72 -13.02 -5.64
CA HIS A 167 5.46 -13.33 -6.86
C HIS A 167 6.51 -12.28 -7.23
N GLU A 168 6.31 -11.02 -6.79
CA GLU A 168 7.20 -9.90 -7.12
C GLU A 168 7.96 -9.41 -5.90
N THR A 169 7.28 -8.81 -4.92
CA THR A 169 7.93 -8.15 -3.78
C THR A 169 8.79 -9.10 -2.95
N ALA A 170 8.30 -10.31 -2.68
CA ALA A 170 9.05 -11.32 -1.94
C ALA A 170 10.31 -11.76 -2.71
N GLN A 171 10.22 -11.93 -4.04
CA GLN A 171 11.34 -12.33 -4.86
C GLN A 171 12.42 -11.23 -4.94
N GLU A 172 11.98 -9.97 -5.01
CA GLU A 172 12.90 -8.84 -4.93
C GLU A 172 13.65 -8.80 -3.59
N ILE A 173 12.95 -9.04 -2.47
CA ILE A 173 13.58 -9.12 -1.14
C ILE A 173 14.61 -10.27 -1.10
N LEU A 174 14.24 -11.46 -1.57
CA LEU A 174 15.13 -12.62 -1.61
C LEU A 174 16.38 -12.40 -2.48
N ARG A 175 16.25 -11.67 -3.56
CA ARG A 175 17.36 -11.30 -4.43
C ARG A 175 18.30 -10.28 -3.79
N ASP A 176 17.72 -9.27 -3.10
CA ASP A 176 18.44 -8.09 -2.64
C ASP A 176 19.11 -8.30 -1.27
N VAL A 177 18.54 -9.15 -0.41
CA VAL A 177 19.04 -9.39 0.95
C VAL A 177 19.96 -10.62 0.97
N PRO A 178 21.26 -10.46 1.25
CA PRO A 178 22.18 -11.58 1.29
C PRO A 178 21.96 -12.45 2.55
N GLY A 179 21.93 -13.75 2.33
CA GLY A 179 21.84 -14.75 3.40
C GLY A 179 20.41 -14.96 3.94
N PRO A 180 20.26 -15.78 4.98
CA PRO A 180 18.97 -16.09 5.56
C PRO A 180 18.35 -14.86 6.23
N ILE A 181 17.04 -14.69 6.03
CA ILE A 181 16.26 -13.63 6.66
C ILE A 181 15.62 -14.22 7.92
N ALA A 182 15.95 -13.67 9.09
CA ALA A 182 15.46 -14.16 10.37
C ALA A 182 14.01 -13.72 10.65
N ALA A 183 13.65 -12.49 10.27
CA ALA A 183 12.29 -11.97 10.43
C ALA A 183 11.89 -11.03 9.30
N PHE A 184 10.60 -11.01 8.97
CA PHE A 184 9.95 -10.06 8.10
C PHE A 184 8.89 -9.31 8.89
N VAL A 185 8.95 -7.97 8.88
CA VAL A 185 8.02 -7.10 9.61
C VAL A 185 7.34 -6.17 8.64
N ALA A 186 6.03 -6.06 8.72
CA ALA A 186 5.25 -5.08 7.95
C ALA A 186 3.98 -4.66 8.69
N GLY A 187 3.62 -3.38 8.57
CA GLY A 187 2.31 -2.87 8.98
C GLY A 187 1.21 -3.33 8.01
N TYR A 188 0.01 -3.54 8.52
CA TYR A 188 -1.12 -3.93 7.69
C TYR A 188 -2.12 -2.80 7.47
N GLY A 189 -2.34 -2.45 6.20
CA GLY A 189 -3.52 -1.70 5.75
C GLY A 189 -4.55 -2.68 5.20
N THR A 190 -4.24 -3.28 4.05
CA THR A 190 -5.08 -4.32 3.40
C THR A 190 -4.71 -5.74 3.82
N GLY A 191 -3.52 -5.95 4.37
CA GLY A 191 -2.99 -7.27 4.69
C GLY A 191 -2.25 -7.96 3.53
N GLY A 192 -2.35 -7.43 2.31
CA GLY A 192 -1.75 -8.04 1.11
C GLY A 192 -0.25 -8.27 1.21
N THR A 193 0.50 -7.30 1.70
CA THR A 193 1.96 -7.39 1.88
C THR A 193 2.36 -8.52 2.83
N LEU A 194 1.72 -8.59 4.02
CA LEU A 194 1.99 -9.65 5.00
C LEU A 194 1.61 -11.03 4.48
N ALA A 195 0.46 -11.13 3.80
CA ALA A 195 0.01 -12.39 3.21
C ALA A 195 0.95 -12.85 2.09
N GLY A 196 1.24 -11.98 1.13
CA GLY A 196 2.04 -12.32 -0.04
C GLY A 196 3.52 -12.51 0.28
N CYS A 197 4.17 -11.47 0.83
CA CYS A 197 5.58 -11.58 1.20
C CYS A 197 5.80 -12.67 2.25
N GLY A 198 4.90 -12.78 3.23
CA GLY A 198 5.00 -13.83 4.26
C GLY A 198 5.03 -15.23 3.67
N ARG A 199 4.12 -15.54 2.72
CA ARG A 199 4.13 -16.84 2.02
C ARG A 199 5.39 -17.05 1.18
N GLY A 200 5.77 -16.04 0.37
CA GLY A 200 6.95 -16.12 -0.49
C GLY A 200 8.24 -16.33 0.29
N LEU A 201 8.42 -15.57 1.38
CA LEU A 201 9.61 -15.65 2.23
C LEU A 201 9.66 -16.94 3.06
N LYS A 202 8.51 -17.40 3.62
CA LYS A 202 8.47 -18.69 4.35
C LYS A 202 8.74 -19.88 3.44
N ARG A 203 8.40 -19.80 2.14
CA ARG A 203 8.76 -20.85 1.19
C ARG A 203 10.26 -20.96 1.00
N ALA A 204 10.98 -19.84 0.99
CA ALA A 204 12.44 -19.80 0.86
C ALA A 204 13.14 -20.09 2.21
N TYR A 205 12.62 -19.55 3.30
CA TYR A 205 13.15 -19.68 4.65
C TYR A 205 12.04 -20.14 5.62
N PRO A 206 11.80 -21.45 5.77
CA PRO A 206 10.68 -21.95 6.60
C PRO A 206 10.72 -21.48 8.06
N GLY A 207 11.90 -21.17 8.59
CA GLY A 207 12.11 -20.66 9.96
C GLY A 207 11.96 -19.15 10.13
N ILE A 208 11.68 -18.39 9.06
CA ILE A 208 11.50 -16.93 9.16
C ILE A 208 10.28 -16.58 10.02
N ARG A 209 10.43 -15.59 10.90
CA ARG A 209 9.31 -15.02 11.65
C ARG A 209 8.63 -13.93 10.82
N VAL A 210 7.33 -14.06 10.58
CA VAL A 210 6.49 -13.06 9.91
C VAL A 210 5.68 -12.32 10.96
N LEU A 211 5.97 -11.04 11.16
CA LEU A 211 5.39 -10.24 12.24
C LEU A 211 4.57 -9.07 11.68
N ALA A 212 3.33 -8.96 12.15
CA ALA A 212 2.49 -7.82 11.85
C ALA A 212 2.82 -6.64 12.76
N MET A 213 3.14 -5.48 12.20
CA MET A 213 3.24 -4.25 12.97
C MET A 213 1.86 -3.58 13.02
N GLU A 214 1.45 -3.15 14.20
CA GLU A 214 0.21 -2.41 14.43
C GLU A 214 0.41 -1.24 15.40
N PRO A 215 -0.41 -0.18 15.30
CA PRO A 215 -0.35 0.92 16.26
C PRO A 215 -0.68 0.43 17.67
N ALA A 216 0.12 0.84 18.66
CA ALA A 216 -0.14 0.51 20.06
C ALA A 216 -1.50 1.05 20.53
N GLU A 217 -1.96 2.17 19.95
CA GLU A 217 -3.24 2.79 20.26
C GLU A 217 -4.45 2.07 19.63
N ALA A 218 -4.20 1.15 18.67
CA ALA A 218 -5.24 0.44 17.93
C ALA A 218 -4.80 -1.00 17.59
N ALA A 219 -4.36 -1.74 18.59
CA ALA A 219 -3.79 -3.06 18.45
C ALA A 219 -4.89 -4.14 18.27
N MET A 220 -5.52 -4.17 17.11
CA MET A 220 -6.67 -5.03 16.83
C MET A 220 -6.34 -6.52 16.77
N LEU A 221 -5.14 -6.91 16.32
CA LEU A 221 -4.67 -8.29 16.39
C LEU A 221 -4.46 -8.76 17.84
N ALA A 222 -4.16 -7.81 18.74
CA ALA A 222 -4.09 -8.08 20.17
C ALA A 222 -5.49 -8.10 20.84
N GLY A 223 -6.57 -7.90 20.08
CA GLY A 223 -7.94 -7.87 20.61
C GLY A 223 -8.35 -6.54 21.24
N GLU A 224 -7.58 -5.47 21.03
CA GLU A 224 -7.91 -4.14 21.54
C GLU A 224 -8.90 -3.41 20.63
N CYS A 225 -9.71 -2.53 21.20
CA CYS A 225 -10.63 -1.72 20.42
C CYS A 225 -9.87 -0.72 19.54
N PRO A 226 -10.32 -0.46 18.30
CA PRO A 226 -9.71 0.55 17.45
C PRO A 226 -9.85 1.94 18.09
N CYS A 227 -8.72 2.61 18.26
CA CYS A 227 -8.64 3.98 18.75
C CYS A 227 -7.92 4.86 17.71
N CYS A 228 -7.95 6.17 17.92
CA CYS A 228 -7.26 7.12 17.05
C CYS A 228 -5.75 6.98 17.18
N HIS A 229 -5.07 6.81 16.05
CA HIS A 229 -3.61 6.80 15.93
C HIS A 229 -3.17 7.71 14.78
N TYR A 230 -1.87 8.08 14.77
CA TYR A 230 -1.29 8.95 13.75
C TYR A 230 -0.35 8.23 12.78
N ILE A 231 -0.44 6.91 12.68
CA ILE A 231 0.33 6.11 11.72
C ILE A 231 -0.54 5.89 10.48
N GLU A 232 -0.40 6.76 9.50
CA GLU A 232 -1.25 6.76 8.31
C GLU A 232 -1.04 5.54 7.41
N GLY A 233 -2.13 5.07 6.79
CA GLY A 233 -2.11 4.01 5.77
C GLY A 233 -2.16 2.58 6.31
N ILE A 234 -2.28 2.41 7.63
CA ILE A 234 -2.40 1.10 8.30
C ILE A 234 -3.55 1.11 9.31
N ALA A 235 -3.95 -0.07 9.78
CA ALA A 235 -4.94 -0.29 10.85
C ALA A 235 -6.20 0.58 10.67
N GLY A 236 -6.92 0.39 9.56
CA GLY A 236 -8.08 1.21 9.17
C GLY A 236 -9.36 1.01 9.98
N GLY A 237 -9.28 0.54 11.21
CA GLY A 237 -10.42 0.34 12.12
C GLY A 237 -11.12 -1.02 11.98
N PHE A 238 -10.58 -1.92 11.17
CA PHE A 238 -11.05 -3.31 11.04
C PHE A 238 -9.90 -4.24 10.63
N LEU A 239 -10.06 -5.54 10.89
CA LEU A 239 -9.12 -6.57 10.42
C LEU A 239 -9.45 -6.93 8.97
N PRO A 240 -8.59 -6.62 8.00
CA PRO A 240 -8.88 -6.87 6.60
C PRO A 240 -8.91 -8.37 6.28
N PRO A 241 -9.80 -8.81 5.37
CA PRO A 241 -9.94 -10.23 5.02
C PRO A 241 -8.63 -10.88 4.54
N LEU A 242 -7.83 -10.17 3.75
CA LEU A 242 -6.55 -10.68 3.24
C LEU A 242 -5.55 -11.03 4.36
N LEU A 243 -5.61 -10.34 5.49
CA LEU A 243 -4.72 -10.61 6.63
C LEU A 243 -4.93 -12.00 7.22
N ARG A 244 -6.15 -12.57 7.10
CA ARG A 244 -6.45 -13.94 7.58
C ARG A 244 -5.62 -15.01 6.88
N SER A 245 -5.14 -14.73 5.66
CA SER A 245 -4.29 -15.65 4.90
C SER A 245 -2.79 -15.42 5.11
N ALA A 246 -2.41 -14.44 5.93
CA ALA A 246 -1.02 -14.16 6.25
C ALA A 246 -0.47 -15.21 7.24
N PRO A 247 0.71 -15.79 6.99
CA PRO A 247 1.32 -16.78 7.87
C PRO A 247 2.03 -16.12 9.05
N LEU A 248 1.28 -15.41 9.89
CA LEU A 248 1.80 -14.62 11.00
C LEU A 248 2.33 -15.50 12.13
N ASP A 249 3.49 -15.14 12.67
CA ASP A 249 4.10 -15.75 13.86
C ASP A 249 3.94 -14.85 15.09
N GLY A 250 3.40 -13.64 14.92
CA GLY A 250 3.15 -12.71 16.00
C GLY A 250 2.89 -11.28 15.50
N GLN A 251 2.85 -10.37 16.47
CA GLN A 251 2.65 -8.94 16.23
C GLN A 251 3.61 -8.09 17.04
N VAL A 252 3.87 -6.88 16.57
CA VAL A 252 4.69 -5.87 17.25
C VAL A 252 3.89 -4.58 17.33
N LYS A 253 3.73 -4.04 18.54
CA LYS A 253 3.03 -2.78 18.77
C LYS A 253 4.01 -1.61 18.71
N VAL A 254 3.64 -0.56 17.98
CA VAL A 254 4.44 0.66 17.88
C VAL A 254 3.56 1.88 18.15
N SER A 255 3.97 2.74 19.06
CA SER A 255 3.25 3.97 19.35
C SER A 255 3.35 4.98 18.19
N SER A 256 2.33 5.82 18.03
CA SER A 256 2.38 6.94 17.08
C SER A 256 3.55 7.87 17.34
N ALA A 257 3.91 8.07 18.62
CA ALA A 257 5.05 8.91 19.01
C ALA A 257 6.38 8.34 18.51
N ASP A 258 6.61 7.03 18.73
CA ASP A 258 7.83 6.35 18.28
C ASP A 258 7.91 6.30 16.74
N ALA A 259 6.78 6.04 16.08
CA ALA A 259 6.70 6.06 14.62
C ALA A 259 7.12 7.43 14.05
N MET A 260 6.58 8.51 14.60
CA MET A 260 6.92 9.88 14.17
C MET A 260 8.39 10.23 14.50
N ALA A 261 8.89 9.86 15.67
CA ALA A 261 10.29 10.08 16.05
C ALA A 261 11.24 9.35 15.08
N MET A 262 10.95 8.09 14.76
CA MET A 262 11.75 7.31 13.80
C MET A 262 11.65 7.88 12.38
N THR A 263 10.48 8.34 11.93
CA THR A 263 10.32 8.99 10.63
C THR A 263 11.25 10.20 10.49
N ARG A 264 11.32 11.04 11.53
CA ARG A 264 12.26 12.17 11.56
C ARG A 264 13.73 11.72 11.58
N ARG A 265 14.03 10.63 12.31
CA ARG A 265 15.36 10.04 12.37
C ARG A 265 15.79 9.51 10.99
N LEU A 266 14.91 8.79 10.29
CA LEU A 266 15.15 8.29 8.94
C LEU A 266 15.47 9.43 7.97
N SER A 267 14.73 10.53 8.05
CA SER A 267 14.99 11.69 7.22
C SER A 267 16.34 12.35 7.54
N ARG A 268 16.65 12.58 8.83
CA ARG A 268 17.83 13.34 9.24
C ARG A 268 19.14 12.57 9.20
N GLN A 269 19.11 11.26 9.48
CA GLN A 269 20.32 10.42 9.54
C GLN A 269 20.57 9.64 8.27
N PHE A 270 19.50 9.25 7.55
CA PHE A 270 19.60 8.38 6.37
C PHE A 270 19.15 9.06 5.07
N GLY A 271 18.65 10.31 5.13
CA GLY A 271 18.14 11.02 3.95
C GLY A 271 16.83 10.43 3.38
N LEU A 272 16.12 9.59 4.13
CA LEU A 272 14.91 8.92 3.68
C LEU A 272 13.67 9.76 4.02
N LEU A 273 13.08 10.40 3.02
CA LEU A 273 11.82 11.12 3.17
C LEU A 273 10.65 10.13 3.00
N VAL A 274 10.11 9.67 4.11
CA VAL A 274 9.09 8.61 4.17
C VAL A 274 7.97 8.94 5.15
N GLY A 275 6.84 8.22 5.08
CA GLY A 275 5.69 8.42 5.96
C GLY A 275 5.84 7.76 7.34
N THR A 276 4.89 8.06 8.25
CA THR A 276 4.88 7.54 9.63
C THR A 276 4.80 6.02 9.69
N SER A 277 4.11 5.36 8.74
CA SER A 277 4.09 3.89 8.66
C SER A 277 5.46 3.28 8.35
N SER A 278 6.33 3.97 7.61
CA SER A 278 7.71 3.53 7.39
C SER A 278 8.53 3.64 8.68
N GLY A 279 8.38 4.74 9.43
CA GLY A 279 8.98 4.88 10.75
C GLY A 279 8.56 3.77 11.70
N ALA A 280 7.26 3.47 11.74
CA ALA A 280 6.71 2.39 12.56
C ALA A 280 7.28 1.00 12.18
N ASN A 281 7.39 0.70 10.88
CA ASN A 281 8.00 -0.53 10.40
C ASN A 281 9.46 -0.69 10.87
N VAL A 282 10.24 0.40 10.82
CA VAL A 282 11.65 0.37 11.27
C VAL A 282 11.73 0.22 12.79
N VAL A 283 10.86 0.89 13.57
CA VAL A 283 10.80 0.68 15.03
C VAL A 283 10.52 -0.78 15.34
N ALA A 284 9.49 -1.37 14.71
CA ALA A 284 9.13 -2.77 14.93
C ALA A 284 10.26 -3.74 14.51
N ALA A 285 10.95 -3.46 13.41
CA ALA A 285 12.09 -4.25 12.98
C ALA A 285 13.26 -4.20 13.98
N LEU A 286 13.55 -3.02 14.54
CA LEU A 286 14.57 -2.87 15.58
C LEU A 286 14.19 -3.54 16.89
N GLN A 287 12.93 -3.47 17.32
CA GLN A 287 12.43 -4.19 18.49
C GLN A 287 12.59 -5.71 18.29
N THR A 288 12.17 -6.21 17.13
CA THR A 288 12.32 -7.62 16.76
C THR A 288 13.79 -8.05 16.75
N ALA A 289 14.68 -7.25 16.17
CA ALA A 289 16.11 -7.56 16.12
C ALA A 289 16.73 -7.63 17.53
N ARG A 290 16.33 -6.73 18.45
CA ARG A 290 16.78 -6.77 19.85
C ARG A 290 16.31 -8.03 20.58
N GLU A 291 15.06 -8.43 20.37
CA GLU A 291 14.48 -9.65 20.99
C GLU A 291 15.15 -10.92 20.48
N MET A 292 15.54 -10.95 19.22
CA MET A 292 16.18 -12.11 18.60
C MET A 292 17.68 -12.25 18.99
N GLY A 293 18.28 -11.15 19.43
CA GLY A 293 19.72 -11.09 19.75
C GLY A 293 20.60 -10.99 18.50
N PRO A 294 21.92 -10.91 18.70
CA PRO A 294 22.87 -10.88 17.59
C PRO A 294 22.83 -12.22 16.83
N ALA A 295 22.85 -12.13 15.49
CA ALA A 295 22.92 -13.28 14.58
C ALA A 295 24.33 -13.88 14.54
#